data_d10ca13ffd8dc7d9c85696f664a2fe46
#
_entry.id   d10ca13ffd8dc7d9c85696f664a2fe46
#
_cell.length_a   1.000
_cell.length_b   1.000
_cell.length_c   1.000
_cell.angle_alpha   90.00
_cell.angle_beta   90.00
_cell.angle_gamma   90.00
#
_symmetry.space_group_name_H-M   'P 1'
#
loop_
_entity.id
_entity.type
_entity.pdbx_description
1 polymer ?
#
loop_
_entity_poly.entity_id
_entity_poly.type
_entity_poly.pdbx_seq_one_letter_code
_entity_poly.pdbx_strand_id
1 'polypeptide(L)'
;GVLADRFGRKNVLAAAYLIRGCGYIALLLAPSTLGLWIFAAFGGFSWIATVSLTNTLTADVYGLRSLGTLSGITFFCHQIGGLLGVLLGGYFYDLTGSYTLPFAIVGSMLFPAALSAFTIKEREYSTRYQTRLATVANAGN
;
A
#
# COMPACT_ATOMS: atom_id res chain seq x y z
N GLY A 1 -1.00 12.05 6.22
CA GLY A 1 -2.01 12.78 6.97
C GLY A 1 -2.05 12.39 8.43
N VAL A 2 -2.97 12.99 9.18
CA VAL A 2 -3.09 12.89 10.66
C VAL A 2 -3.00 11.46 11.22
N LEU A 3 -3.65 10.49 10.58
CA LEU A 3 -3.60 9.08 11.00
C LEU A 3 -2.19 8.50 10.90
N ALA A 4 -1.48 8.76 9.81
CA ALA A 4 -0.11 8.28 9.62
C ALA A 4 0.86 8.94 10.61
N ASP A 5 0.57 10.18 11.01
CA ASP A 5 1.36 10.89 12.00
C ASP A 5 1.17 10.38 13.42
N ARG A 6 -0.03 9.85 13.73
CA ARG A 6 -0.37 9.31 15.04
C ARG A 6 0.03 7.84 15.21
N PHE A 7 -0.23 7.00 14.22
CA PHE A 7 -0.06 5.55 14.30
C PHE A 7 1.23 5.01 13.66
N GLY A 8 1.99 5.90 13.00
CA GLY A 8 3.16 5.53 12.19
C GLY A 8 2.76 5.24 10.74
N ARG A 9 3.61 5.67 9.82
CA ARG A 9 3.32 5.59 8.37
C ARG A 9 3.28 4.16 7.87
N LYS A 10 4.17 3.29 8.34
CA LYS A 10 4.21 1.87 7.97
C LYS A 10 2.93 1.12 8.39
N ASN A 11 2.41 1.40 9.58
CA ASN A 11 1.22 0.72 10.10
C ASN A 11 -0.03 1.13 9.30
N VAL A 12 -0.14 2.41 8.95
CA VAL A 12 -1.25 2.89 8.12
C VAL A 12 -1.14 2.37 6.69
N LEU A 13 0.08 2.23 6.15
CA LEU A 13 0.33 1.61 4.85
C LEU A 13 -0.07 0.13 4.85
N ALA A 14 0.35 -0.62 5.86
CA ALA A 14 -0.03 -2.03 6.01
C ALA A 14 -1.55 -2.19 6.17
N ALA A 15 -2.20 -1.35 6.98
CA ALA A 15 -3.65 -1.35 7.14
C ALA A 15 -4.38 -1.07 5.82
N ALA A 16 -3.88 -0.15 4.99
CA ALA A 16 -4.44 0.15 3.67
C ALA A 16 -4.38 -1.07 2.73
N TYR A 17 -3.27 -1.84 2.75
CA TYR A 17 -3.17 -3.08 2.00
C TYR A 17 -4.13 -4.15 2.52
N LEU A 18 -4.25 -4.33 3.84
CA LEU A 18 -5.16 -5.28 4.45
C LEU A 18 -6.63 -4.96 4.13
N ILE A 19 -7.04 -3.70 4.28
CA ILE A 19 -8.41 -3.26 3.97
C ILE A 19 -8.73 -3.55 2.51
N ARG A 20 -7.80 -3.27 1.60
CA ARG A 20 -7.99 -3.57 0.17
C ARG A 20 -8.06 -5.07 -0.09
N GLY A 21 -7.19 -5.88 0.53
CA GLY A 21 -7.22 -7.35 0.42
C GLY A 21 -8.54 -7.93 0.92
N CYS A 22 -9.01 -7.50 2.08
CA CYS A 22 -10.33 -7.88 2.61
C CYS A 22 -11.47 -7.44 1.68
N GLY A 23 -11.36 -6.26 1.06
CA GLY A 23 -12.33 -5.79 0.07
C GLY A 23 -12.44 -6.71 -1.14
N TYR A 24 -11.32 -7.22 -1.68
CA TYR A 24 -11.33 -8.20 -2.75
C TYR A 24 -11.99 -9.51 -2.32
N ILE A 25 -11.69 -10.03 -1.12
CA ILE A 25 -12.31 -11.24 -0.60
C ILE A 25 -13.81 -11.04 -0.41
N ALA A 26 -14.23 -9.93 0.18
CA ALA A 26 -15.64 -9.62 0.37
C ALA A 26 -16.40 -9.55 -0.97
N LEU A 27 -15.80 -8.95 -2.00
CA LEU A 27 -16.37 -8.89 -3.33
C LEU A 27 -16.53 -10.28 -3.96
N LEU A 28 -15.56 -11.19 -3.76
CA LEU A 28 -15.62 -12.56 -4.26
C LEU A 28 -16.68 -13.40 -3.55
N LEU A 29 -16.86 -13.19 -2.24
CA LEU A 29 -17.84 -13.94 -1.44
C LEU A 29 -19.29 -13.45 -1.65
N ALA A 30 -19.47 -12.17 -1.94
CA ALA A 30 -20.78 -11.55 -2.11
C ALA A 30 -20.79 -10.64 -3.36
N PRO A 31 -20.78 -11.21 -4.57
CA PRO A 31 -20.79 -10.45 -5.82
C PRO A 31 -22.16 -9.77 -6.01
N SER A 32 -22.27 -8.54 -5.58
CA SER A 32 -23.47 -7.71 -5.73
C SER A 32 -23.11 -6.33 -6.24
N THR A 33 -24.07 -5.64 -6.87
CA THR A 33 -23.88 -4.26 -7.32
C THR A 33 -23.50 -3.33 -6.16
N LEU A 34 -24.13 -3.51 -5.00
CA LEU A 34 -23.79 -2.75 -3.79
C LEU A 34 -22.36 -3.07 -3.31
N GLY A 35 -21.98 -4.36 -3.32
CA GLY A 35 -20.63 -4.80 -2.98
C GLY A 35 -19.57 -4.15 -3.88
N LEU A 36 -19.83 -4.03 -5.18
CA LEU A 36 -18.96 -3.34 -6.13
C LEU A 36 -18.80 -1.84 -5.81
N TRP A 37 -19.87 -1.15 -5.46
CA TRP A 37 -19.81 0.26 -5.08
C TRP A 37 -19.02 0.47 -3.77
N ILE A 38 -19.26 -0.37 -2.78
CA ILE A 38 -18.51 -0.35 -1.51
C ILE A 38 -17.03 -0.62 -1.77
N PHE A 39 -16.72 -1.66 -2.56
CA PHE A 39 -15.34 -1.97 -2.94
C PHE A 39 -14.68 -0.81 -3.69
N ALA A 40 -15.36 -0.19 -4.65
CA ALA A 40 -14.83 0.95 -5.41
C ALA A 40 -14.52 2.15 -4.50
N ALA A 41 -15.39 2.47 -3.56
CA ALA A 41 -15.19 3.56 -2.61
C ALA A 41 -13.97 3.30 -1.70
N PHE A 42 -13.92 2.16 -1.01
CA PHE A 42 -12.83 1.81 -0.11
C PHE A 42 -11.52 1.51 -0.85
N GLY A 43 -11.60 0.83 -1.99
CA GLY A 43 -10.46 0.53 -2.86
C GLY A 43 -9.82 1.80 -3.42
N GLY A 44 -10.63 2.73 -3.94
CA GLY A 44 -10.16 4.01 -4.46
C GLY A 44 -9.51 4.87 -3.38
N PHE A 45 -10.13 4.98 -2.20
CA PHE A 45 -9.55 5.72 -1.08
C PHE A 45 -8.21 5.12 -0.63
N SER A 46 -8.14 3.80 -0.49
CA SER A 46 -6.90 3.11 -0.09
C SER A 46 -5.81 3.20 -1.15
N TRP A 47 -6.17 3.31 -2.43
CA TRP A 47 -5.20 3.51 -3.53
C TRP A 47 -4.43 4.81 -3.36
N ILE A 48 -5.13 5.93 -3.23
CA ILE A 48 -4.52 7.26 -3.05
C ILE A 48 -3.65 7.28 -1.79
N ALA A 49 -4.14 6.69 -0.70
CA ALA A 49 -3.41 6.61 0.56
C ALA A 49 -2.10 5.83 0.43
N THR A 50 -2.08 4.69 -0.29
CA THR A 50 -0.85 3.88 -0.44
C THR A 50 0.23 4.61 -1.24
N VAL A 51 -0.11 5.30 -2.33
CA VAL A 51 0.86 6.07 -3.13
C VAL A 51 1.50 7.19 -2.30
N SER A 52 0.67 7.98 -1.62
CA SER A 52 1.13 9.08 -0.78
C SER A 52 2.00 8.60 0.38
N LEU A 53 1.58 7.53 1.07
CA LEU A 53 2.32 6.98 2.21
C LEU A 53 3.65 6.37 1.79
N THR A 54 3.72 5.66 0.65
CA THR A 54 4.96 5.08 0.14
C THR A 54 5.98 6.18 -0.16
N ASN A 55 5.59 7.22 -0.88
CA ASN A 55 6.47 8.34 -1.19
C ASN A 55 6.96 9.06 0.07
N THR A 56 6.05 9.30 1.01
CA THR A 56 6.40 9.99 2.25
C THR A 56 7.32 9.14 3.14
N LEU A 57 7.07 7.83 3.22
CA LEU A 57 7.92 6.90 3.96
C LEU A 57 9.31 6.77 3.30
N THR A 58 9.38 6.75 1.97
CA THR A 58 10.64 6.77 1.22
C THR A 58 11.44 8.03 1.51
N ALA A 59 10.79 9.21 1.53
CA ALA A 59 11.44 10.46 1.87
C ALA A 59 11.99 10.46 3.30
N ASP A 60 11.25 9.90 4.26
CA ASP A 60 11.66 9.85 5.66
C ASP A 60 12.86 8.94 5.91
N VAL A 61 12.88 7.79 5.23
CA VAL A 61 13.92 6.77 5.46
C VAL A 61 15.18 7.06 4.66
N TYR A 62 15.04 7.49 3.40
CA TYR A 62 16.17 7.65 2.47
C TYR A 62 16.53 9.11 2.20
N GLY A 63 15.74 10.05 2.72
CA GLY A 63 15.95 11.48 2.51
C GLY A 63 15.43 11.99 1.17
N LEU A 64 15.27 13.31 1.08
CA LEU A 64 14.71 13.98 -0.12
C LEU A 64 15.65 13.88 -1.33
N ARG A 65 16.95 13.74 -1.15
CA ARG A 65 17.93 13.65 -2.24
C ARG A 65 17.74 12.42 -3.09
N SER A 66 17.34 11.29 -2.48
CA SER A 66 17.14 10.01 -3.16
C SER A 66 15.68 9.77 -3.59
N LEU A 67 14.77 10.65 -3.16
CA LEU A 67 13.33 10.47 -3.36
C LEU A 67 12.94 10.32 -4.83
N GLY A 68 13.48 11.14 -5.72
CA GLY A 68 13.13 11.10 -7.14
C GLY A 68 13.48 9.76 -7.78
N THR A 69 14.69 9.24 -7.54
CA THR A 69 15.14 7.96 -8.07
C THR A 69 14.34 6.79 -7.51
N LEU A 70 14.16 6.74 -6.19
CA LEU A 70 13.45 5.64 -5.52
C LEU A 70 11.97 5.62 -5.87
N SER A 71 11.33 6.79 -5.90
CA SER A 71 9.93 6.90 -6.36
C SER A 71 9.77 6.53 -7.82
N GLY A 72 10.74 6.88 -8.68
CA GLY A 72 10.76 6.47 -10.09
C GLY A 72 10.83 4.96 -10.25
N ILE A 73 11.72 4.29 -9.52
CA ILE A 73 11.84 2.82 -9.52
C ILE A 73 10.53 2.17 -9.01
N THR A 74 10.00 2.66 -7.90
CA THR A 74 8.75 2.15 -7.33
C THR A 74 7.59 2.31 -8.31
N PHE A 75 7.49 3.46 -8.97
CA PHE A 75 6.46 3.71 -9.97
C PHE A 75 6.63 2.80 -11.20
N PHE A 76 7.85 2.58 -11.66
CA PHE A 76 8.15 1.66 -12.75
C PHE A 76 7.72 0.23 -12.43
N CYS A 77 8.07 -0.29 -11.24
CA CYS A 77 7.63 -1.60 -10.79
C CYS A 77 6.10 -1.68 -10.68
N HIS A 78 5.45 -0.60 -10.22
CA HIS A 78 3.99 -0.51 -10.18
C HIS A 78 3.36 -0.61 -11.57
N GLN A 79 3.93 0.06 -12.58
CA GLN A 79 3.44 -0.01 -13.96
C GLN A 79 3.59 -1.41 -14.56
N ILE A 80 4.73 -2.09 -14.30
CA ILE A 80 4.91 -3.49 -14.71
C ILE A 80 3.84 -4.38 -14.04
N GLY A 81 3.62 -4.22 -12.75
CA GLY A 81 2.56 -4.95 -12.02
C GLY A 81 1.16 -4.69 -12.58
N GLY A 82 0.86 -3.44 -12.94
CA GLY A 82 -0.39 -3.06 -13.58
C GLY A 82 -0.57 -3.72 -14.95
N LEU A 83 0.46 -3.69 -15.80
CA LEU A 83 0.47 -4.36 -17.10
C LEU A 83 0.21 -5.87 -16.96
N LEU A 84 0.95 -6.53 -16.09
CA LEU A 84 0.78 -7.96 -15.83
C LEU A 84 -0.62 -8.28 -15.29
N GLY A 85 -1.15 -7.44 -14.41
CA GLY A 85 -2.51 -7.59 -13.87
C GLY A 85 -3.58 -7.53 -14.94
N VAL A 86 -3.48 -6.59 -15.89
CA VAL A 86 -4.42 -6.48 -17.02
C VAL A 86 -4.30 -7.67 -17.96
N LEU A 87 -3.09 -8.07 -18.34
CA LEU A 87 -2.85 -9.20 -19.23
C LEU A 87 -3.36 -10.52 -18.63
N LEU A 88 -3.02 -10.77 -17.36
CA LEU A 88 -3.49 -11.97 -16.65
C LEU A 88 -5.01 -11.94 -16.46
N GLY A 89 -5.58 -10.76 -16.17
CA GLY A 89 -7.01 -10.58 -16.04
C GLY A 89 -7.75 -10.96 -17.33
N GLY A 90 -7.30 -10.47 -18.48
CA GLY A 90 -7.84 -10.81 -19.80
C GLY A 90 -7.68 -12.31 -20.11
N TYR A 91 -6.48 -12.84 -19.96
CA TYR A 91 -6.15 -14.24 -20.22
C TYR A 91 -7.03 -15.21 -19.40
N PHE A 92 -7.15 -14.99 -18.10
CA PHE A 92 -7.99 -15.84 -17.26
C PHE A 92 -9.48 -15.66 -17.56
N TYR A 93 -9.92 -14.46 -17.93
CA TYR A 93 -11.29 -14.25 -18.37
C TYR A 93 -11.61 -15.02 -19.65
N ASP A 94 -10.73 -15.00 -20.65
CA ASP A 94 -10.90 -15.74 -21.90
C ASP A 94 -10.97 -17.26 -21.68
N LEU A 95 -10.22 -17.78 -20.68
CA LEU A 95 -10.22 -19.21 -20.34
C LEU A 95 -11.44 -19.64 -19.50
N THR A 96 -11.88 -18.80 -18.55
CA THR A 96 -12.86 -19.20 -17.53
C THR A 96 -14.21 -18.51 -17.65
N GLY A 97 -14.30 -17.45 -18.45
CA GLY A 97 -15.49 -16.59 -18.53
C GLY A 97 -15.77 -15.78 -17.27
N SER A 98 -14.79 -15.69 -16.33
CA SER A 98 -14.97 -15.06 -15.03
C SER A 98 -13.74 -14.31 -14.55
N TYR A 99 -13.94 -13.19 -13.82
CA TYR A 99 -12.89 -12.45 -13.14
C TYR A 99 -12.59 -12.97 -11.72
N THR A 100 -13.25 -14.02 -11.27
CA THR A 100 -13.09 -14.57 -9.91
C THR A 100 -11.64 -14.94 -9.63
N LEU A 101 -11.00 -15.67 -10.54
CA LEU A 101 -9.61 -16.12 -10.38
C LEU A 101 -8.60 -14.95 -10.38
N PRO A 102 -8.63 -14.00 -11.34
CA PRO A 102 -7.76 -12.82 -11.28
C PRO A 102 -7.93 -12.02 -10.00
N PHE A 103 -9.14 -11.78 -9.54
CA PHE A 103 -9.39 -11.03 -8.32
C PHE A 103 -8.92 -11.78 -7.07
N ALA A 104 -9.05 -13.10 -7.03
CA ALA A 104 -8.51 -13.92 -5.95
C ALA A 104 -6.98 -13.83 -5.88
N ILE A 105 -6.29 -13.91 -7.02
CA ILE A 105 -4.83 -13.78 -7.10
C ILE A 105 -4.39 -12.41 -6.62
N VAL A 106 -4.95 -11.33 -7.19
CA VAL A 106 -4.58 -9.95 -6.82
C VAL A 106 -4.91 -9.67 -5.35
N GLY A 107 -6.08 -10.09 -4.88
CA GLY A 107 -6.49 -9.92 -3.48
C GLY A 107 -5.56 -10.64 -2.52
N SER A 108 -5.15 -11.87 -2.84
CA SER A 108 -4.22 -12.64 -2.00
C SER A 108 -2.81 -12.02 -1.93
N MET A 109 -2.34 -11.39 -3.01
CA MET A 109 -1.03 -10.72 -3.03
C MET A 109 -0.96 -9.48 -2.14
N LEU A 110 -2.08 -8.90 -1.75
CA LEU A 110 -2.11 -7.74 -0.85
C LEU A 110 -1.72 -8.11 0.60
N PHE A 111 -1.90 -9.36 1.02
CA PHE A 111 -1.50 -9.81 2.37
C PHE A 111 0.04 -9.89 2.52
N PRO A 112 0.80 -10.52 1.61
CA PRO A 112 2.26 -10.41 1.63
C PRO A 112 2.76 -8.97 1.53
N ALA A 113 2.09 -8.12 0.73
CA ALA A 113 2.43 -6.70 0.65
C ALA A 113 2.22 -5.99 1.99
N ALA A 114 1.13 -6.28 2.71
CA ALA A 114 0.91 -5.75 4.05
C ALA A 114 1.97 -6.23 5.05
N LEU A 115 2.32 -7.53 5.01
CA LEU A 115 3.37 -8.08 5.85
C LEU A 115 4.72 -7.41 5.58
N SER A 116 5.08 -7.20 4.30
CA SER A 116 6.31 -6.50 3.95
C SER A 116 6.34 -5.06 4.48
N ALA A 117 5.21 -4.35 4.48
CA ALA A 117 5.11 -3.03 5.07
C ALA A 117 5.37 -3.03 6.59
N PHE A 118 4.95 -4.06 7.32
CA PHE A 118 5.26 -4.19 8.75
C PHE A 118 6.75 -4.42 9.04
N THR A 119 7.51 -5.01 8.11
CA THR A 119 8.96 -5.24 8.31
C THR A 119 9.78 -3.97 8.22
N ILE A 120 9.22 -2.86 7.71
CA ILE A 120 9.92 -1.58 7.59
C ILE A 120 10.28 -1.06 8.98
N LYS A 121 11.56 -0.80 9.23
CA LYS A 121 12.06 -0.26 10.49
C LYS A 121 11.96 1.27 10.53
N GLU A 122 10.74 1.79 10.41
CA GLU A 122 10.47 3.23 10.33
C GLU A 122 11.08 4.01 11.50
N ARG A 123 10.98 3.49 12.73
CA ARG A 123 11.47 4.17 13.92
C ARG A 123 13.01 4.26 13.98
N GLU A 124 13.69 3.30 13.37
CA GLU A 124 15.15 3.21 13.39
C GLU A 124 15.79 4.13 12.34
N TYR A 125 15.18 4.22 11.15
CA TYR A 125 15.79 4.94 10.01
C TYR A 125 15.11 6.25 9.64
N SER A 126 13.89 6.52 10.14
CA SER A 126 13.18 7.74 9.79
C SER A 126 13.78 8.96 10.49
N THR A 127 14.16 9.95 9.72
CA THR A 127 14.69 11.25 10.19
C THR A 127 13.73 11.93 11.17
N ARG A 128 12.43 11.72 11.02
CA ARG A 128 11.40 12.26 11.92
C ARG A 128 11.53 11.78 13.36
N TYR A 129 11.84 10.50 13.57
CA TYR A 129 12.01 9.93 14.92
C TYR A 129 13.39 10.26 15.49
N GLN A 130 14.42 10.28 14.68
CA GLN A 130 15.78 10.65 15.09
C GLN A 130 15.86 12.10 15.56
N THR A 131 15.23 13.03 14.85
CA THR A 131 15.17 14.43 15.26
C THR A 131 14.46 14.60 16.61
N ARG A 132 13.36 13.89 16.85
CA ARG A 132 12.65 13.91 18.13
C ARG A 132 13.53 13.41 19.29
N LEU A 133 14.23 12.30 19.08
CA LEU A 133 15.13 11.74 20.11
C LEU A 133 16.26 12.71 20.46
N ALA A 134 16.86 13.35 19.47
CA ALA A 134 17.89 14.36 19.67
C ALA A 134 17.36 15.59 20.45
N THR A 135 16.14 16.04 20.14
CA THR A 135 15.53 17.17 20.85
C THR A 135 15.23 16.84 22.31
N VAL A 136 14.73 15.65 22.61
CA VAL A 136 14.45 15.21 23.99
C VAL A 136 15.74 15.03 24.77
N ALA A 137 16.80 14.48 24.17
CA ALA A 137 18.11 14.33 24.81
C ALA A 137 18.77 15.69 25.19
N ASN A 138 18.61 16.68 24.30
CA ASN A 138 19.12 18.03 24.53
C ASN A 138 18.31 18.86 25.56
N ALA A 139 17.03 18.53 25.76
CA ALA A 139 16.18 19.19 26.74
C ALA A 139 16.30 18.60 28.16
N GLY A 140 16.95 17.44 28.30
CA GLY A 140 17.19 16.77 29.58
C GLY A 140 18.58 17.05 30.21
N ASN A 141 19.44 17.81 29.51
CA ASN A 141 20.73 18.33 30.02
C ASN A 141 20.61 19.82 30.36
#